data_e8f1f408a59a8419487c5b7d8df7bad9
#
_entry.id   e8f1f408a59a8419487c5b7d8df7bad9
#
_cell.length_a   1.000
_cell.length_b   1.000
_cell.length_c   1.000
_cell.angle_alpha   90.00
_cell.angle_beta   90.00
_cell.angle_gamma   90.00
#
_symmetry.space_group_name_H-M   'P 1'
#
loop_
_entity.id
_entity.type
_entity.pdbx_description
1 polymer ?
#
loop_
_entity_poly.entity_id
_entity_poly.type
_entity_poly.pdbx_seq_one_letter_code
_entity_poly.pdbx_strand_id
1 'polypeptide(L)'
;MGYENLTPALERIQMVAGFLAGQGQDTKTVFALEDHYRDTPQMADAVERMKADPGVGRLISEGYLTPDYDLDALIEYPPGSLAHTYAKLMRLNGYSAKFYPEREIRSDADYCIMRVRKTHDLHHVVTGFSQQGPGESGVIGVTAYQFGYPAFVLIDLAAMALTFHRAEGFHDALNDVGRGMKMGNECKPLLAVKWEEGWEKPVSRWREELGIHPVTTGPQSWHTMPGMRD
;
A
#
# COMPACT_ATOMS: atom_id res chain seq x y z
N MET A 1 -13.09 27.96 -12.02
CA MET A 1 -13.25 26.49 -12.11
C MET A 1 -14.72 26.24 -12.41
N GLY A 2 -15.04 25.66 -13.58
CA GLY A 2 -16.41 25.20 -13.86
C GLY A 2 -16.71 23.97 -13.00
N TYR A 3 -17.96 23.84 -12.56
CA TYR A 3 -18.41 22.61 -11.92
C TYR A 3 -18.47 21.52 -12.99
N GLU A 4 -17.46 20.67 -13.05
CA GLU A 4 -17.49 19.47 -13.90
C GLU A 4 -18.50 18.47 -13.35
N ASN A 5 -19.01 17.61 -14.23
CA ASN A 5 -19.90 16.53 -13.82
C ASN A 5 -19.11 15.49 -13.01
N LEU A 6 -19.30 15.49 -11.69
CA LEU A 6 -18.66 14.55 -10.76
C LEU A 6 -19.38 13.19 -10.68
N THR A 7 -20.51 13.00 -11.37
CA THR A 7 -21.31 11.77 -11.28
C THR A 7 -20.47 10.50 -11.48
N PRO A 8 -19.58 10.39 -12.49
CA PRO A 8 -18.76 9.19 -12.66
C PRO A 8 -17.79 8.94 -11.50
N ALA A 9 -17.28 9.99 -10.85
CA ALA A 9 -16.41 9.85 -9.68
C ALA A 9 -17.20 9.39 -8.45
N LEU A 10 -18.41 9.92 -8.24
CA LEU A 10 -19.28 9.54 -7.14
C LEU A 10 -19.77 8.09 -7.27
N GLU A 11 -20.09 7.63 -8.47
CA GLU A 11 -20.46 6.22 -8.72
C GLU A 11 -19.31 5.26 -8.35
N ARG A 12 -18.07 5.62 -8.64
CA ARG A 12 -16.89 4.83 -8.25
C ARG A 12 -16.64 4.84 -6.75
N ILE A 13 -16.78 6.00 -6.10
CA ILE A 13 -16.71 6.11 -4.64
C ILE A 13 -17.78 5.21 -4.00
N GLN A 14 -19.00 5.20 -4.54
CA GLN A 14 -20.07 4.35 -4.05
C GLN A 14 -19.76 2.86 -4.22
N MET A 15 -19.20 2.45 -5.36
CA MET A 15 -18.77 1.06 -5.60
C MET A 15 -17.71 0.62 -4.59
N VAL A 16 -16.69 1.44 -4.35
CA VAL A 16 -15.63 1.12 -3.38
C VAL A 16 -16.15 1.18 -1.95
N ALA A 17 -17.04 2.10 -1.62
CA ALA A 17 -17.69 2.15 -0.31
C ALA A 17 -18.52 0.89 -0.04
N GLY A 18 -19.16 0.34 -1.06
CA GLY A 18 -19.85 -0.97 -0.99
C GLY A 18 -18.90 -2.12 -0.67
N PHE A 19 -17.73 -2.14 -1.31
CA PHE A 19 -16.66 -3.10 -1.01
C PHE A 19 -16.16 -2.97 0.44
N LEU A 20 -15.85 -1.77 0.89
CA LEU A 20 -15.38 -1.52 2.26
C LEU A 20 -16.47 -1.85 3.31
N ALA A 21 -17.75 -1.63 2.98
CA ALA A 21 -18.88 -1.99 3.84
C ALA A 21 -19.00 -3.51 4.05
N GLY A 22 -18.57 -4.32 3.08
CA GLY A 22 -18.47 -5.77 3.16
C GLY A 22 -17.18 -6.28 3.84
N GLN A 23 -16.51 -5.45 4.61
CA GLN A 23 -15.26 -5.72 5.34
C GLN A 23 -13.99 -5.83 4.47
N GLY A 24 -14.01 -5.41 3.22
CA GLY A 24 -12.81 -5.31 2.38
C GLY A 24 -12.10 -6.64 2.06
N GLN A 25 -12.74 -7.78 2.32
CA GLN A 25 -12.11 -9.10 2.18
C GLN A 25 -11.91 -9.56 0.74
N ASP A 26 -12.60 -8.94 -0.22
CA ASP A 26 -12.45 -9.29 -1.64
C ASP A 26 -11.46 -8.34 -2.34
N THR A 27 -10.18 -8.70 -2.30
CA THR A 27 -9.10 -8.00 -3.00
C THR A 27 -9.32 -7.86 -4.52
N LYS A 28 -10.24 -8.66 -5.11
CA LYS A 28 -10.60 -8.54 -6.54
C LYS A 28 -11.12 -7.16 -6.90
N THR A 29 -11.80 -6.48 -5.97
CA THR A 29 -12.26 -5.10 -6.20
C THR A 29 -11.09 -4.13 -6.33
N VAL A 30 -10.02 -4.28 -5.53
CA VAL A 30 -8.81 -3.46 -5.65
C VAL A 30 -8.16 -3.66 -7.02
N PHE A 31 -7.99 -4.91 -7.45
CA PHE A 31 -7.42 -5.23 -8.77
C PHE A 31 -8.29 -4.73 -9.92
N ALA A 32 -9.62 -4.81 -9.78
CA ALA A 32 -10.54 -4.24 -10.77
C ALA A 32 -10.47 -2.71 -10.87
N LEU A 33 -10.22 -2.01 -9.75
CA LEU A 33 -9.97 -0.58 -9.74
C LEU A 33 -8.66 -0.23 -10.46
N GLU A 34 -7.58 -0.96 -10.19
CA GLU A 34 -6.30 -0.77 -10.87
C GLU A 34 -6.44 -1.00 -12.37
N ASP A 35 -7.17 -2.05 -12.80
CA ASP A 35 -7.44 -2.33 -14.20
C ASP A 35 -8.26 -1.22 -14.85
N HIS A 36 -9.25 -0.68 -14.13
CA HIS A 36 -10.07 0.43 -14.60
C HIS A 36 -9.26 1.71 -14.80
N TYR A 37 -8.34 2.02 -13.86
CA TYR A 37 -7.54 3.24 -13.93
C TYR A 37 -6.33 3.15 -14.84
N ARG A 38 -5.92 1.95 -15.27
CA ARG A 38 -4.69 1.68 -16.02
C ARG A 38 -4.42 2.65 -17.17
N ASP A 39 -5.44 2.91 -17.99
CA ASP A 39 -5.33 3.71 -19.21
C ASP A 39 -5.96 5.12 -19.05
N THR A 40 -6.07 5.60 -17.82
CA THR A 40 -6.67 6.91 -17.52
C THR A 40 -5.61 8.00 -17.35
N PRO A 41 -5.99 9.29 -17.52
CA PRO A 41 -5.10 10.41 -17.24
C PRO A 41 -4.58 10.43 -15.80
N GLN A 42 -5.35 9.92 -14.83
CA GLN A 42 -4.93 9.84 -13.43
C GLN A 42 -3.76 8.87 -13.26
N MET A 43 -3.80 7.72 -13.92
CA MET A 43 -2.68 6.78 -13.89
C MET A 43 -1.48 7.32 -14.66
N ALA A 44 -1.70 8.00 -15.78
CA ALA A 44 -0.62 8.65 -16.52
C ALA A 44 0.11 9.69 -15.65
N ASP A 45 -0.61 10.53 -14.88
CA ASP A 45 0.00 11.48 -13.92
C ASP A 45 0.78 10.74 -12.82
N ALA A 46 0.25 9.65 -12.26
CA ALA A 46 0.94 8.85 -11.27
C ALA A 46 2.24 8.23 -11.82
N VAL A 47 2.21 7.69 -13.05
CA VAL A 47 3.40 7.16 -13.72
C VAL A 47 4.45 8.24 -13.94
N GLU A 48 4.05 9.43 -14.40
CA GLU A 48 5.01 10.54 -14.58
C GLU A 48 5.64 10.98 -13.26
N ARG A 49 4.90 10.99 -12.15
CA ARG A 49 5.44 11.24 -10.80
C ARG A 49 6.43 10.15 -10.37
N MET A 50 6.11 8.88 -10.62
CA MET A 50 6.99 7.75 -10.36
C MET A 50 8.29 7.83 -11.18
N LYS A 51 8.18 8.19 -12.47
CA LYS A 51 9.36 8.38 -13.35
C LYS A 51 10.21 9.58 -12.96
N ALA A 52 9.60 10.64 -12.42
CA ALA A 52 10.32 11.82 -11.96
C ALA A 52 11.14 11.57 -10.68
N ASP A 53 10.79 10.57 -9.88
CA ASP A 53 11.63 10.14 -8.76
C ASP A 53 12.85 9.36 -9.29
N PRO A 54 14.10 9.77 -8.93
CA PRO A 54 15.30 9.13 -9.47
C PRO A 54 15.43 7.63 -9.15
N GLY A 55 14.91 7.19 -8.00
CA GLY A 55 14.96 5.79 -7.58
C GLY A 55 13.93 4.96 -8.34
N VAL A 56 12.67 5.38 -8.31
CA VAL A 56 11.57 4.67 -8.99
C VAL A 56 11.74 4.72 -10.50
N GLY A 57 12.09 5.89 -11.08
CA GLY A 57 12.32 6.05 -12.51
C GLY A 57 13.43 5.14 -13.05
N ARG A 58 14.50 4.92 -12.26
CA ARG A 58 15.52 3.95 -12.60
C ARG A 58 14.96 2.52 -12.64
N LEU A 59 14.17 2.11 -11.64
CA LEU A 59 13.57 0.77 -11.62
C LEU A 59 12.60 0.55 -12.78
N ILE A 60 11.83 1.57 -13.18
CA ILE A 60 10.99 1.52 -14.36
C ILE A 60 11.83 1.29 -15.61
N SER A 61 12.91 2.06 -15.79
CA SER A 61 13.79 1.96 -16.96
C SER A 61 14.54 0.64 -17.04
N GLU A 62 14.89 0.04 -15.90
CA GLU A 62 15.51 -1.28 -15.79
C GLU A 62 14.49 -2.43 -15.98
N GLY A 63 13.18 -2.14 -15.94
CA GLY A 63 12.14 -3.17 -15.89
C GLY A 63 12.23 -4.08 -14.67
N TYR A 64 12.80 -3.54 -13.57
CA TYR A 64 13.07 -4.34 -12.37
C TYR A 64 11.80 -4.62 -11.58
N LEU A 65 11.38 -5.87 -11.56
CA LEU A 65 10.34 -6.38 -10.67
C LEU A 65 10.96 -7.36 -9.67
N THR A 66 10.48 -7.30 -8.43
CA THR A 66 10.90 -8.24 -7.40
C THR A 66 10.54 -9.68 -7.80
N PRO A 67 11.37 -10.68 -7.47
CA PRO A 67 10.98 -12.08 -7.61
C PRO A 67 9.77 -12.41 -6.72
N ASP A 68 9.19 -13.58 -6.90
CA ASP A 68 8.18 -14.10 -5.97
C ASP A 68 8.87 -14.50 -4.67
N TYR A 69 8.23 -14.20 -3.53
CA TYR A 69 8.80 -14.46 -2.22
C TYR A 69 8.39 -15.83 -1.69
N ASP A 70 9.35 -16.56 -1.15
CA ASP A 70 9.13 -17.83 -0.44
C ASP A 70 9.05 -17.57 1.06
N LEU A 71 7.83 -17.60 1.63
CA LEU A 71 7.61 -17.34 3.06
C LEU A 71 8.25 -18.38 3.96
N ASP A 72 8.46 -19.62 3.47
CA ASP A 72 9.10 -20.68 4.24
C ASP A 72 10.61 -20.46 4.33
N ALA A 73 11.22 -19.92 3.29
CA ALA A 73 12.60 -19.50 3.33
C ALA A 73 12.79 -18.20 4.15
N LEU A 74 11.88 -17.23 4.00
CA LEU A 74 11.99 -15.93 4.67
C LEU A 74 11.82 -16.00 6.19
N ILE A 75 11.03 -16.96 6.71
CA ILE A 75 10.82 -17.08 8.15
C ILE A 75 12.08 -17.60 8.88
N GLU A 76 13.01 -18.24 8.18
CA GLU A 76 14.26 -18.74 8.75
C GLU A 76 15.31 -17.63 8.98
N TYR A 77 15.08 -16.43 8.48
CA TYR A 77 15.95 -15.29 8.76
C TYR A 77 15.88 -14.88 10.24
N PRO A 78 16.90 -14.17 10.77
CA PRO A 78 16.92 -13.74 12.16
C PRO A 78 15.66 -12.96 12.57
N PRO A 79 15.09 -13.22 13.77
CA PRO A 79 13.98 -12.42 14.31
C PRO A 79 14.28 -10.92 14.26
N GLY A 80 13.29 -10.12 13.87
CA GLY A 80 13.44 -8.66 13.69
C GLY A 80 14.05 -8.23 12.35
N SER A 81 14.55 -9.16 11.51
CA SER A 81 14.90 -8.87 10.13
C SER A 81 13.64 -8.57 9.30
N LEU A 82 13.83 -7.90 8.15
CA LEU A 82 12.73 -7.65 7.21
C LEU A 82 12.06 -8.96 6.77
N ALA A 83 12.85 -9.95 6.38
CA ALA A 83 12.37 -11.26 5.92
C ALA A 83 11.51 -11.96 6.97
N HIS A 84 12.06 -12.15 8.17
CA HIS A 84 11.36 -12.84 9.25
C HIS A 84 10.06 -12.12 9.64
N THR A 85 10.12 -10.78 9.80
CA THR A 85 8.96 -9.99 10.20
C THR A 85 7.87 -10.03 9.13
N TYR A 86 8.25 -9.92 7.84
CA TYR A 86 7.32 -10.04 6.72
C TYR A 86 6.65 -11.42 6.69
N ALA A 87 7.44 -12.50 6.71
CA ALA A 87 6.91 -13.86 6.66
C ALA A 87 6.00 -14.16 7.87
N LYS A 88 6.37 -13.71 9.07
CA LYS A 88 5.56 -13.83 10.29
C LYS A 88 4.22 -13.11 10.14
N LEU A 89 4.24 -11.86 9.64
CA LEU A 89 3.03 -11.06 9.43
C LEU A 89 2.08 -11.70 8.41
N MET A 90 2.61 -12.15 7.26
CA MET A 90 1.83 -12.83 6.22
C MET A 90 1.19 -14.13 6.74
N ARG A 91 1.94 -14.96 7.46
CA ARG A 91 1.43 -16.21 8.05
C ARG A 91 0.35 -15.99 9.10
N LEU A 92 0.51 -15.00 9.98
CA LEU A 92 -0.49 -14.67 11.00
C LEU A 92 -1.83 -14.22 10.41
N ASN A 93 -1.80 -13.55 9.25
CA ASN A 93 -3.01 -13.16 8.53
C ASN A 93 -3.53 -14.24 7.56
N GLY A 94 -2.82 -15.36 7.42
CA GLY A 94 -3.19 -16.42 6.46
C GLY A 94 -3.00 -16.01 5.00
N TYR A 95 -2.11 -15.06 4.72
CA TYR A 95 -1.86 -14.53 3.38
C TYR A 95 -0.74 -15.28 2.67
N SER A 96 -0.89 -15.41 1.36
CA SER A 96 0.16 -15.88 0.45
C SER A 96 0.97 -14.68 -0.05
N ALA A 97 2.27 -14.85 -0.22
CA ALA A 97 3.12 -13.84 -0.85
C ALA A 97 2.73 -13.53 -2.31
N LYS A 98 1.97 -14.43 -2.94
CA LYS A 98 1.50 -14.32 -4.32
C LYS A 98 -0.04 -14.44 -4.37
N PHE A 99 -0.73 -13.45 -3.80
CA PHE A 99 -2.20 -13.43 -3.80
C PHE A 99 -2.81 -12.57 -4.92
N TYR A 100 -2.00 -11.76 -5.59
CA TYR A 100 -2.41 -10.86 -6.65
C TYR A 100 -2.33 -11.53 -8.03
N PRO A 101 -3.22 -11.16 -8.97
CA PRO A 101 -3.13 -11.64 -10.34
C PRO A 101 -1.88 -11.07 -11.04
N GLU A 102 -1.17 -11.94 -11.76
CA GLU A 102 -0.08 -11.51 -12.62
C GLU A 102 -0.61 -10.67 -13.79
N ARG A 103 0.24 -9.77 -14.26
CA ARG A 103 -0.02 -8.92 -15.42
C ARG A 103 1.17 -8.98 -16.35
N GLU A 104 0.92 -9.10 -17.65
CA GLU A 104 1.94 -8.90 -18.66
C GLU A 104 2.33 -7.42 -18.70
N ILE A 105 3.62 -7.14 -18.66
CA ILE A 105 4.15 -5.77 -18.66
C ILE A 105 4.26 -5.30 -20.12
N ARG A 106 3.32 -4.46 -20.55
CA ARG A 106 3.27 -3.87 -21.90
C ARG A 106 3.49 -2.36 -21.89
N SER A 107 3.46 -1.75 -20.72
CA SER A 107 3.60 -0.31 -20.52
C SER A 107 4.18 0.02 -19.15
N ASP A 108 4.62 1.28 -18.94
CA ASP A 108 5.04 1.78 -17.64
C ASP A 108 3.90 1.70 -16.62
N ALA A 109 2.63 1.86 -17.04
CA ALA A 109 1.49 1.69 -16.14
C ALA A 109 1.36 0.24 -15.64
N ASP A 110 1.52 -0.77 -16.50
CA ASP A 110 1.54 -2.18 -16.10
C ASP A 110 2.66 -2.46 -15.11
N TYR A 111 3.85 -1.90 -15.38
CA TYR A 111 5.00 -2.02 -14.48
C TYR A 111 4.68 -1.42 -13.10
N CYS A 112 4.17 -0.18 -13.06
CA CYS A 112 3.86 0.52 -11.82
C CYS A 112 2.80 -0.23 -10.99
N ILE A 113 1.75 -0.75 -11.63
CA ILE A 113 0.73 -1.59 -10.98
C ILE A 113 1.39 -2.82 -10.35
N MET A 114 2.19 -3.56 -11.11
CA MET A 114 2.85 -4.76 -10.60
C MET A 114 3.87 -4.44 -9.50
N ARG A 115 4.57 -3.31 -9.59
CA ARG A 115 5.49 -2.87 -8.55
C ARG A 115 4.75 -2.58 -7.25
N VAL A 116 3.63 -1.87 -7.30
CA VAL A 116 2.76 -1.62 -6.13
C VAL A 116 2.29 -2.95 -5.53
N ARG A 117 1.69 -3.84 -6.32
CA ARG A 117 1.20 -5.15 -5.86
C ARG A 117 2.28 -5.96 -5.15
N LYS A 118 3.49 -6.02 -5.73
CA LYS A 118 4.60 -6.83 -5.21
C LYS A 118 5.24 -6.28 -3.94
N THR A 119 5.10 -4.99 -3.65
CA THR A 119 5.80 -4.36 -2.53
C THR A 119 4.87 -3.86 -1.41
N HIS A 120 3.57 -3.80 -1.66
CA HIS A 120 2.59 -3.24 -0.72
C HIS A 120 2.67 -3.87 0.68
N ASP A 121 2.74 -5.20 0.78
CA ASP A 121 2.81 -5.88 2.08
C ASP A 121 4.12 -5.61 2.84
N LEU A 122 5.20 -5.32 2.13
CA LEU A 122 6.46 -4.88 2.76
C LEU A 122 6.34 -3.45 3.32
N HIS A 123 5.50 -2.62 2.70
CA HIS A 123 5.21 -1.29 3.25
C HIS A 123 4.52 -1.40 4.62
N HIS A 124 3.61 -2.35 4.85
CA HIS A 124 3.05 -2.61 6.19
C HIS A 124 4.14 -2.89 7.21
N VAL A 125 5.12 -3.73 6.86
CA VAL A 125 6.22 -4.10 7.78
C VAL A 125 7.00 -2.88 8.23
N VAL A 126 7.43 -2.03 7.29
CA VAL A 126 8.30 -0.90 7.64
C VAL A 126 7.54 0.26 8.25
N THR A 127 6.32 0.53 7.81
CA THR A 127 5.49 1.64 8.31
C THR A 127 4.86 1.35 9.67
N GLY A 128 4.69 0.06 10.00
CA GLY A 128 4.04 -0.36 11.24
C GLY A 128 2.52 -0.44 11.17
N PHE A 129 1.91 -0.06 10.05
CA PHE A 129 0.48 -0.22 9.84
C PHE A 129 0.09 -1.69 9.68
N SER A 130 -1.02 -2.09 10.30
CA SER A 130 -1.57 -3.45 10.16
C SER A 130 -2.25 -3.68 8.81
N GLN A 131 -2.35 -4.93 8.40
CA GLN A 131 -3.08 -5.38 7.20
C GLN A 131 -4.60 -5.51 7.46
N GLN A 132 -5.15 -4.69 8.34
CA GLN A 132 -6.59 -4.65 8.66
C GLN A 132 -7.11 -3.23 8.43
N GLY A 133 -8.41 -3.09 8.19
CA GLY A 133 -9.07 -1.87 7.72
C GLY A 133 -8.42 -0.52 8.08
N PRO A 134 -8.28 -0.16 9.37
CA PRO A 134 -7.64 1.11 9.75
C PRO A 134 -6.17 1.20 9.32
N GLY A 135 -5.43 0.11 9.40
CA GLY A 135 -4.03 0.05 8.98
C GLY A 135 -3.86 0.13 7.46
N GLU A 136 -4.78 -0.46 6.70
CA GLU A 136 -4.80 -0.35 5.23
C GLU A 136 -4.91 1.10 4.78
N SER A 137 -5.85 1.87 5.31
CA SER A 137 -5.99 3.30 4.97
C SER A 137 -4.70 4.08 5.26
N GLY A 138 -3.98 3.72 6.34
CA GLY A 138 -2.70 4.33 6.64
C GLY A 138 -1.62 4.00 5.61
N VAL A 139 -1.44 2.73 5.26
CA VAL A 139 -0.36 2.32 4.34
C VAL A 139 -0.63 2.77 2.90
N ILE A 140 -1.88 2.68 2.41
CA ILE A 140 -2.21 3.18 1.07
C ILE A 140 -2.09 4.70 0.99
N GLY A 141 -2.38 5.42 2.08
CA GLY A 141 -2.18 6.87 2.20
C GLY A 141 -0.72 7.29 1.96
N VAL A 142 0.27 6.45 2.33
CA VAL A 142 1.69 6.69 2.00
C VAL A 142 1.91 6.73 0.48
N THR A 143 1.47 5.69 -0.23
CA THR A 143 1.65 5.58 -1.69
C THR A 143 0.78 6.60 -2.44
N ALA A 144 -0.44 6.86 -1.96
CA ALA A 144 -1.32 7.89 -2.50
C ALA A 144 -0.67 9.28 -2.42
N TYR A 145 -0.04 9.61 -1.29
CA TYR A 145 0.66 10.89 -1.15
C TYR A 145 1.88 10.97 -2.06
N GLN A 146 2.73 9.93 -2.07
CA GLN A 146 3.99 9.95 -2.82
C GLN A 146 3.78 10.08 -4.34
N PHE A 147 2.76 9.43 -4.88
CA PHE A 147 2.63 9.26 -6.32
C PHE A 147 1.25 9.58 -6.90
N GLY A 148 0.24 9.82 -6.06
CA GLY A 148 -1.14 10.01 -6.55
C GLY A 148 -1.74 8.74 -7.14
N TYR A 149 -1.32 7.54 -6.68
CA TYR A 149 -1.77 6.26 -7.22
C TYR A 149 -3.30 6.12 -7.17
N PRO A 150 -4.01 6.11 -8.33
CA PRO A 150 -5.43 6.45 -8.38
C PRO A 150 -6.34 5.46 -7.64
N ALA A 151 -6.01 4.15 -7.66
CA ALA A 151 -6.79 3.16 -6.92
C ALA A 151 -6.74 3.43 -5.41
N PHE A 152 -5.57 3.76 -4.86
CA PHE A 152 -5.40 4.04 -3.44
C PHE A 152 -6.04 5.36 -3.01
N VAL A 153 -5.89 6.41 -3.83
CA VAL A 153 -6.59 7.67 -3.61
C VAL A 153 -8.11 7.45 -3.52
N LEU A 154 -8.68 6.65 -4.42
CA LEU A 154 -10.11 6.38 -4.42
C LEU A 154 -10.55 5.54 -3.22
N ILE A 155 -9.77 4.55 -2.80
CA ILE A 155 -10.08 3.73 -1.62
C ILE A 155 -10.12 4.60 -0.37
N ASP A 156 -9.14 5.48 -0.15
CA ASP A 156 -9.13 6.39 0.99
C ASP A 156 -10.31 7.37 0.97
N LEU A 157 -10.64 7.93 -0.20
CA LEU A 157 -11.82 8.78 -0.35
C LEU A 157 -13.11 8.04 -0.03
N ALA A 158 -13.23 6.77 -0.47
CA ALA A 158 -14.40 5.94 -0.20
C ALA A 158 -14.49 5.56 1.28
N ALA A 159 -13.38 5.26 1.96
CA ALA A 159 -13.34 4.99 3.39
C ALA A 159 -13.82 6.19 4.20
N MET A 160 -13.34 7.40 3.87
CA MET A 160 -13.80 8.63 4.51
C MET A 160 -15.29 8.91 4.23
N ALA A 161 -15.75 8.74 2.98
CA ALA A 161 -17.14 8.96 2.63
C ALA A 161 -18.08 7.98 3.34
N LEU A 162 -17.70 6.70 3.44
CA LEU A 162 -18.47 5.66 4.11
C LEU A 162 -18.60 5.93 5.61
N THR A 163 -17.50 6.23 6.29
CA THR A 163 -17.49 6.51 7.74
C THR A 163 -18.24 7.81 8.06
N PHE A 164 -18.13 8.82 7.22
CA PHE A 164 -18.93 10.05 7.33
C PHE A 164 -20.43 9.76 7.20
N HIS A 165 -20.83 8.97 6.20
CA HIS A 165 -22.22 8.58 5.99
C HIS A 165 -22.80 7.79 7.17
N ARG A 166 -22.01 6.89 7.75
CA ARG A 166 -22.41 6.09 8.90
C ARG A 166 -22.44 6.89 10.22
N ALA A 167 -21.86 8.08 10.23
CA ALA A 167 -21.60 8.88 11.44
C ALA A 167 -20.79 8.10 12.51
N GLU A 168 -19.97 7.14 12.08
CA GLU A 168 -19.16 6.28 12.92
C GLU A 168 -17.76 6.12 12.35
N GLY A 169 -16.74 6.31 13.18
CA GLY A 169 -15.33 6.12 12.81
C GLY A 169 -14.76 7.15 11.85
N PHE A 170 -15.47 8.25 11.53
CA PHE A 170 -14.99 9.24 10.56
C PHE A 170 -13.71 9.95 11.03
N HIS A 171 -13.64 10.29 12.31
CA HIS A 171 -12.43 10.90 12.88
C HIS A 171 -11.24 9.95 12.82
N ASP A 172 -11.47 8.66 13.08
CA ASP A 172 -10.43 7.64 13.02
C ASP A 172 -9.94 7.44 11.57
N ALA A 173 -10.86 7.38 10.60
CA ALA A 173 -10.51 7.29 9.19
C ALA A 173 -9.67 8.49 8.72
N LEU A 174 -10.05 9.72 9.10
CA LEU A 174 -9.27 10.93 8.81
C LEU A 174 -7.87 10.86 9.45
N ASN A 175 -7.78 10.37 10.69
CA ASN A 175 -6.52 10.26 11.39
C ASN A 175 -5.60 9.22 10.74
N ASP A 176 -6.13 8.06 10.33
CA ASP A 176 -5.34 6.98 9.74
C ASP A 176 -4.82 7.37 8.35
N VAL A 177 -5.67 7.91 7.48
CA VAL A 177 -5.27 8.46 6.18
C VAL A 177 -4.27 9.61 6.37
N GLY A 178 -4.54 10.54 7.30
CA GLY A 178 -3.66 11.68 7.59
C GLY A 178 -2.28 11.25 8.08
N ARG A 179 -2.18 10.21 8.92
CA ARG A 179 -0.91 9.64 9.37
C ARG A 179 -0.13 9.01 8.23
N GLY A 180 -0.82 8.28 7.33
CA GLY A 180 -0.21 7.73 6.13
C GLY A 180 0.34 8.80 5.20
N MET A 181 -0.47 9.82 4.90
CA MET A 181 -0.04 10.95 4.06
C MET A 181 1.14 11.72 4.68
N LYS A 182 1.10 11.96 6.00
CA LYS A 182 2.22 12.60 6.71
C LYS A 182 3.49 11.76 6.58
N MET A 183 3.40 10.46 6.81
CA MET A 183 4.54 9.54 6.66
C MET A 183 5.07 9.54 5.23
N GLY A 184 4.18 9.51 4.22
CA GLY A 184 4.55 9.58 2.81
C GLY A 184 5.29 10.87 2.43
N ASN A 185 4.96 12.00 3.08
CA ASN A 185 5.65 13.27 2.91
C ASN A 185 7.05 13.27 3.55
N GLU A 186 7.23 12.55 4.65
CA GLU A 186 8.44 12.58 5.47
C GLU A 186 9.46 11.51 5.08
N CYS A 187 8.99 10.35 4.60
CA CYS A 187 9.88 9.24 4.25
C CYS A 187 10.31 9.25 2.77
N LYS A 188 11.38 8.51 2.49
CA LYS A 188 11.82 8.27 1.10
C LYS A 188 10.78 7.42 0.36
N PRO A 189 10.73 7.53 -1.00
CA PRO A 189 9.83 6.75 -1.83
C PRO A 189 9.97 5.25 -1.62
N LEU A 190 8.92 4.60 -1.10
CA LEU A 190 8.98 3.18 -0.76
C LEU A 190 9.04 2.28 -2.00
N LEU A 191 8.47 2.72 -3.13
CA LEU A 191 8.53 2.00 -4.40
C LEU A 191 9.94 1.97 -5.01
N ALA A 192 10.87 2.83 -4.55
CA ALA A 192 12.25 2.86 -5.02
C ALA A 192 13.14 1.76 -4.40
N VAL A 193 12.66 1.05 -3.39
CA VAL A 193 13.47 0.15 -2.59
C VAL A 193 13.50 -1.26 -3.20
N LYS A 194 14.69 -1.81 -3.42
CA LYS A 194 14.90 -3.23 -3.73
C LYS A 194 14.97 -4.01 -2.42
N TRP A 195 13.80 -4.41 -1.91
CA TRP A 195 13.65 -5.02 -0.58
C TRP A 195 14.44 -6.32 -0.41
N GLU A 196 14.53 -7.10 -1.47
CA GLU A 196 15.21 -8.40 -1.52
C GLU A 196 16.73 -8.28 -1.39
N GLU A 197 17.31 -7.12 -1.65
CA GLU A 197 18.74 -6.87 -1.43
C GLU A 197 19.09 -6.68 0.07
N GLY A 198 18.09 -6.72 0.95
CA GLY A 198 18.28 -6.52 2.39
C GLY A 198 17.34 -7.32 3.27
N TRP A 199 17.00 -8.55 2.91
CA TRP A 199 16.14 -9.43 3.71
C TRP A 199 16.64 -9.63 5.15
N GLU A 200 17.94 -9.76 5.34
CA GLU A 200 18.57 -9.92 6.67
C GLU A 200 18.63 -8.65 7.49
N LYS A 201 18.48 -7.47 6.83
CA LYS A 201 18.57 -6.18 7.51
C LYS A 201 17.40 -6.02 8.49
N PRO A 202 17.66 -5.59 9.75
CA PRO A 202 16.63 -5.31 10.72
C PRO A 202 15.62 -4.26 10.23
N VAL A 203 14.33 -4.46 10.54
CA VAL A 203 13.27 -3.50 10.21
C VAL A 203 13.56 -2.10 10.74
N SER A 204 14.18 -2.00 11.93
CA SER A 204 14.60 -0.73 12.53
C SER A 204 15.61 0.02 11.65
N ARG A 205 16.55 -0.69 11.01
CA ARG A 205 17.53 -0.07 10.11
C ARG A 205 16.91 0.40 8.79
N TRP A 206 15.94 -0.37 8.24
CA TRP A 206 15.15 0.10 7.12
C TRP A 206 14.41 1.38 7.42
N ARG A 207 13.76 1.46 8.60
CA ARG A 207 13.05 2.66 9.06
C ARG A 207 13.96 3.87 9.19
N GLU A 208 15.14 3.70 9.79
CA GLU A 208 16.15 4.76 9.91
C GLU A 208 16.62 5.26 8.54
N GLU A 209 17.00 4.35 7.64
CA GLU A 209 17.49 4.68 6.30
C GLU A 209 16.43 5.38 5.43
N LEU A 210 15.16 5.00 5.60
CA LEU A 210 14.03 5.55 4.85
C LEU A 210 13.40 6.79 5.50
N GLY A 211 13.77 7.13 6.73
CA GLY A 211 13.16 8.22 7.49
C GLY A 211 11.74 7.92 7.95
N ILE A 212 11.44 6.65 8.26
CA ILE A 212 10.11 6.21 8.67
C ILE A 212 9.96 6.32 10.20
N HIS A 213 8.94 7.04 10.64
CA HIS A 213 8.45 7.04 12.03
C HIS A 213 7.26 6.08 12.13
N PRO A 214 7.48 4.81 12.55
CA PRO A 214 6.47 3.77 12.42
C PRO A 214 5.30 3.96 13.38
N VAL A 215 4.15 3.40 13.01
CA VAL A 215 3.01 3.24 13.90
C VAL A 215 3.26 2.02 14.80
N THR A 216 3.41 2.25 16.12
CA THR A 216 3.74 1.19 17.07
C THR A 216 2.62 0.90 18.07
N THR A 217 1.55 1.69 18.06
CA THR A 217 0.44 1.60 19.02
C THR A 217 -0.91 1.79 18.32
N GLY A 218 -1.98 1.36 19.00
CA GLY A 218 -3.34 1.48 18.49
C GLY A 218 -3.76 0.32 17.55
N PRO A 219 -5.05 0.24 17.22
CA PRO A 219 -5.60 -0.88 16.44
C PRO A 219 -5.08 -0.93 15.01
N GLN A 220 -4.58 0.18 14.48
CA GLN A 220 -3.99 0.29 13.16
C GLN A 220 -2.54 -0.22 13.08
N SER A 221 -1.93 -0.64 14.22
CA SER A 221 -0.55 -1.10 14.25
C SER A 221 -0.44 -2.62 14.31
N TRP A 222 0.38 -3.23 13.42
CA TRP A 222 0.66 -4.65 13.53
C TRP A 222 1.47 -5.02 14.79
N HIS A 223 2.20 -4.08 15.41
CA HIS A 223 2.89 -4.33 16.69
C HIS A 223 1.93 -4.68 17.84
N THR A 224 0.65 -4.36 17.70
CA THR A 224 -0.37 -4.68 18.72
C THR A 224 -1.10 -5.98 18.42
N MET A 225 -0.87 -6.59 17.25
CA MET A 225 -1.52 -7.84 16.85
C MET A 225 -1.06 -9.02 17.72
N PRO A 226 -1.98 -9.90 18.14
CA PRO A 226 -1.62 -11.14 18.81
C PRO A 226 -0.62 -11.94 17.97
N GLY A 227 0.45 -12.45 18.58
CA GLY A 227 1.49 -13.22 17.89
C GLY A 227 2.60 -12.39 17.24
N MET A 228 2.46 -11.07 17.11
CA MET A 228 3.57 -10.18 16.66
C MET A 228 4.39 -9.64 17.84
N ARG A 229 3.84 -9.63 19.05
CA ARG A 229 4.59 -9.32 20.29
C ARG A 229 5.48 -10.50 20.63
N ASP A 230 6.77 -10.28 20.70
CA ASP A 230 7.75 -11.21 21.29
C ASP A 230 7.72 -11.14 22.81
#